data_1ab4aaa88f06d75c662ad30be9906a4d
#
_entry.id   1ab4aaa88f06d75c662ad30be9906a4d
#
_cell.length_a   1.000
_cell.length_b   1.000
_cell.length_c   1.000
_cell.angle_alpha   90.00
_cell.angle_beta   90.00
_cell.angle_gamma   90.00
#
_symmetry.space_group_name_H-M   'P 1'
#
loop_
_entity.id
_entity.type
_entity.pdbx_description
1 polymer ?
#
loop_
_entity_poly.entity_id
_entity_poly.type
_entity_poly.pdbx_seq_one_letter_code
_entity_poly.pdbx_strand_id
1 'polypeptide(L)'
;MHLLLVSPRFPPTSAADSQRLRLLLPHLFALGCSASVLAVDPACCPDGQDPWQAERLPPEVSIHRVRGISMRWSHLPGFGSIDARCFRALARTGSHLLQRHHFDAVYFSTTAFGTFRLGPYWKRRHGVPFFLDYQDPWVNDHYRRHPEIVPPGGRFKYAVADRLKRFQEPRVLREAAGYTAVSAAYPKALQARYNFASAIPSLVLPFPGSALDFENLHTLPQSELPFDPNDGLIHWVSIGRGGADLHNALSGLFEALRRHAPVELRQRLRLHFLGTSYAPAGRGVPSIAPLAQRYGLAELVEERTERLPLSLTLASLKAADALLVLGSNDPAYTASKLYPYLLARRPLLAVMHEQSSVVEVLQRCGGGSAVTFNAATTTAHLAQAIASNWLAEHQHRRVLPLDRVAFEPHTAAGQAKILVAFLRRCLSAHG
;
A
#
# COMPACT_ATOMS: atom_id res chain seq x y z
N MET A 1 15.47 -21.37 6.22
CA MET A 1 14.01 -21.49 6.33
C MET A 1 13.40 -21.44 4.95
N HIS A 2 12.61 -22.46 4.59
CA HIS A 2 11.94 -22.56 3.29
C HIS A 2 10.45 -22.22 3.43
N LEU A 3 9.95 -21.23 2.69
CA LEU A 3 8.60 -20.70 2.79
C LEU A 3 7.78 -20.99 1.54
N LEU A 4 6.54 -21.46 1.73
CA LEU A 4 5.52 -21.39 0.69
C LEU A 4 4.75 -20.08 0.84
N LEU A 5 4.97 -19.14 -0.09
CA LEU A 5 4.35 -17.83 -0.10
C LEU A 5 3.10 -17.86 -0.98
N VAL A 6 1.93 -17.57 -0.41
CA VAL A 6 0.66 -17.57 -1.14
C VAL A 6 0.24 -16.14 -1.44
N SER A 7 0.36 -15.75 -2.70
CA SER A 7 0.00 -14.42 -3.21
C SER A 7 -0.74 -14.55 -4.55
N PRO A 8 -2.06 -14.66 -4.55
CA PRO A 8 -2.83 -14.83 -5.78
C PRO A 8 -2.56 -13.78 -6.85
N ARG A 9 -2.40 -12.52 -6.42
CA ARG A 9 -2.10 -11.38 -7.31
C ARG A 9 -0.61 -11.03 -7.30
N PHE A 10 0.24 -11.99 -7.61
CA PHE A 10 1.69 -11.78 -7.66
C PHE A 10 2.12 -11.15 -9.00
N PRO A 11 3.23 -10.37 -9.07
CA PRO A 11 3.66 -9.75 -10.32
C PRO A 11 3.67 -10.73 -11.52
N PRO A 12 3.31 -10.28 -12.73
CA PRO A 12 3.25 -8.89 -13.19
C PRO A 12 1.96 -8.12 -12.87
N THR A 13 1.06 -8.63 -12.02
CA THR A 13 -0.12 -7.85 -11.67
C THR A 13 0.26 -6.62 -10.85
N SER A 14 -0.38 -5.48 -11.14
CA SER A 14 -0.14 -4.21 -10.44
C SER A 14 -0.94 -4.04 -9.15
N ALA A 15 -1.49 -5.13 -8.61
CA ALA A 15 -2.28 -5.11 -7.39
C ALA A 15 -1.45 -4.68 -6.17
N ALA A 16 -2.02 -3.87 -5.30
CA ALA A 16 -1.32 -3.34 -4.13
C ALA A 16 -0.86 -4.45 -3.17
N ASP A 17 -1.62 -5.53 -3.04
CA ASP A 17 -1.31 -6.65 -2.14
C ASP A 17 -0.13 -7.51 -2.62
N SER A 18 0.28 -7.39 -3.88
CA SER A 18 1.48 -8.06 -4.40
C SER A 18 2.78 -7.43 -3.86
N GLN A 19 2.73 -6.15 -3.47
CA GLN A 19 3.93 -5.36 -3.17
C GLN A 19 4.70 -5.89 -1.96
N ARG A 20 4.03 -6.43 -0.94
CA ARG A 20 4.72 -6.97 0.24
C ARG A 20 5.77 -8.01 -0.16
N LEU A 21 5.35 -9.06 -0.86
CA LEU A 21 6.26 -10.14 -1.22
C LEU A 21 7.27 -9.69 -2.27
N ARG A 22 6.86 -8.91 -3.26
CA ARG A 22 7.77 -8.37 -4.28
C ARG A 22 8.94 -7.63 -3.64
N LEU A 23 8.65 -6.77 -2.65
CA LEU A 23 9.65 -5.95 -1.96
C LEU A 23 10.53 -6.76 -1.02
N LEU A 24 9.99 -7.78 -0.34
CA LEU A 24 10.73 -8.53 0.66
C LEU A 24 11.58 -9.68 0.08
N LEU A 25 11.15 -10.27 -1.04
CA LEU A 25 11.79 -11.46 -1.62
C LEU A 25 13.31 -11.34 -1.82
N PRO A 26 13.87 -10.27 -2.43
CA PRO A 26 15.31 -10.15 -2.60
C PRO A 26 16.07 -10.22 -1.26
N HIS A 27 15.48 -9.67 -0.21
CA HIS A 27 16.09 -9.63 1.11
C HIS A 27 15.87 -10.91 1.91
N LEU A 28 14.79 -11.67 1.65
CA LEU A 28 14.58 -12.99 2.26
C LEU A 28 15.67 -13.97 1.84
N PHE A 29 16.03 -13.99 0.56
CA PHE A 29 17.15 -14.83 0.07
C PHE A 29 18.47 -14.42 0.70
N ALA A 30 18.76 -13.13 0.81
CA ALA A 30 19.97 -12.63 1.48
C ALA A 30 20.05 -13.01 2.97
N LEU A 31 18.91 -13.31 3.62
CA LEU A 31 18.83 -13.79 5.01
C LEU A 31 18.85 -15.32 5.13
N GLY A 32 19.21 -16.03 4.07
CA GLY A 32 19.27 -17.49 4.03
C GLY A 32 17.90 -18.17 4.05
N CYS A 33 16.84 -17.47 3.62
CA CYS A 33 15.55 -18.08 3.36
C CYS A 33 15.42 -18.47 1.90
N SER A 34 14.76 -19.58 1.62
CA SER A 34 14.30 -19.95 0.28
C SER A 34 12.79 -19.82 0.22
N ALA A 35 12.25 -19.57 -0.96
CA ALA A 35 10.83 -19.35 -1.13
C ALA A 35 10.31 -19.91 -2.46
N SER A 36 9.11 -20.50 -2.39
CA SER A 36 8.30 -20.81 -3.56
C SER A 36 7.01 -19.98 -3.48
N VAL A 37 6.64 -19.32 -4.58
CA VAL A 37 5.42 -18.50 -4.64
C VAL A 37 4.31 -19.26 -5.34
N LEU A 38 3.17 -19.38 -4.69
CA LEU A 38 1.92 -19.89 -5.29
C LEU A 38 1.03 -18.70 -5.65
N ALA A 39 0.83 -18.49 -6.94
CA ALA A 39 0.11 -17.36 -7.50
C ALA A 39 -0.95 -17.80 -8.52
N VAL A 40 -1.82 -16.89 -8.91
CA VAL A 40 -2.77 -17.08 -10.00
C VAL A 40 -2.17 -16.54 -11.30
N ASP A 41 -2.49 -17.20 -12.41
CA ASP A 41 -2.11 -16.72 -13.75
C ASP A 41 -2.68 -15.31 -13.98
N PRO A 42 -1.86 -14.32 -14.40
CA PRO A 42 -2.30 -12.94 -14.62
C PRO A 42 -3.54 -12.81 -15.51
N ALA A 43 -3.73 -13.70 -16.47
CA ALA A 43 -4.93 -13.72 -17.31
C ALA A 43 -6.23 -14.03 -16.54
N CYS A 44 -6.14 -14.55 -15.33
CA CYS A 44 -7.27 -14.79 -14.44
C CYS A 44 -7.45 -13.69 -13.39
N CYS A 45 -6.58 -12.66 -13.36
CA CYS A 45 -6.65 -11.53 -12.45
C CYS A 45 -7.37 -10.35 -13.10
N PRO A 46 -8.18 -9.59 -12.34
CA PRO A 46 -8.86 -8.40 -12.85
C PRO A 46 -7.94 -7.17 -12.91
N ASP A 47 -6.78 -7.26 -12.28
CA ASP A 47 -5.86 -6.14 -12.09
C ASP A 47 -5.04 -5.88 -13.36
N GLY A 48 -4.59 -4.63 -13.54
CA GLY A 48 -3.65 -4.28 -14.59
C GLY A 48 -2.33 -5.04 -14.45
N GLN A 49 -1.54 -5.06 -15.51
CA GLN A 49 -0.23 -5.70 -15.52
C GLN A 49 0.88 -4.66 -15.63
N ASP A 50 1.95 -4.88 -14.90
CA ASP A 50 3.17 -4.09 -14.92
C ASP A 50 4.37 -5.06 -15.03
N PRO A 51 4.85 -5.35 -16.25
CA PRO A 51 5.96 -6.29 -16.48
C PRO A 51 7.23 -5.90 -15.74
N TRP A 52 7.49 -4.60 -15.58
CA TRP A 52 8.65 -4.07 -14.87
C TRP A 52 8.77 -4.64 -13.44
N GLN A 53 7.65 -4.88 -12.76
CA GLN A 53 7.65 -5.48 -11.43
C GLN A 53 8.09 -6.94 -11.42
N ALA A 54 7.80 -7.70 -12.48
CA ALA A 54 8.21 -9.09 -12.60
C ALA A 54 9.70 -9.23 -12.93
N GLU A 55 10.25 -8.34 -13.73
CA GLU A 55 11.67 -8.31 -14.10
C GLU A 55 12.60 -8.07 -12.90
N ARG A 56 12.06 -7.55 -11.80
CA ARG A 56 12.81 -7.26 -10.57
C ARG A 56 12.69 -8.32 -9.48
N LEU A 57 12.10 -9.45 -9.81
CA LEU A 57 12.05 -10.57 -8.90
C LEU A 57 13.40 -11.30 -8.91
N PRO A 58 13.85 -11.84 -7.77
CA PRO A 58 15.04 -12.66 -7.72
C PRO A 58 14.89 -13.87 -8.65
N PRO A 59 15.92 -14.24 -9.44
CA PRO A 59 15.85 -15.39 -10.33
C PRO A 59 15.71 -16.72 -9.59
N GLU A 60 16.10 -16.77 -8.32
CA GLU A 60 16.00 -17.95 -7.46
C GLU A 60 14.57 -18.28 -7.02
N VAL A 61 13.62 -17.35 -7.18
CA VAL A 61 12.24 -17.58 -6.76
C VAL A 61 11.51 -18.52 -7.71
N SER A 62 11.02 -19.65 -7.19
CA SER A 62 10.14 -20.56 -7.94
C SER A 62 8.70 -20.05 -7.90
N ILE A 63 8.11 -19.70 -9.04
CA ILE A 63 6.75 -19.18 -9.13
C ILE A 63 5.83 -20.22 -9.77
N HIS A 64 4.88 -20.74 -8.99
CA HIS A 64 3.86 -21.69 -9.41
C HIS A 64 2.55 -20.99 -9.69
N ARG A 65 2.19 -20.84 -10.96
CA ARG A 65 0.96 -20.15 -11.37
C ARG A 65 -0.14 -21.15 -11.65
N VAL A 66 -1.34 -20.86 -11.11
CA VAL A 66 -2.53 -21.68 -11.33
C VAL A 66 -3.55 -20.93 -12.18
N ARG A 67 -4.22 -21.64 -13.05
CA ARG A 67 -5.41 -21.17 -13.74
C ARG A 67 -6.65 -21.61 -13.01
N GLY A 68 -7.55 -20.67 -12.80
CA GLY A 68 -8.86 -20.91 -12.20
C GLY A 68 -9.98 -20.79 -13.21
N ILE A 69 -11.18 -20.61 -12.69
CA ILE A 69 -12.36 -20.33 -13.51
C ILE A 69 -12.18 -18.97 -14.20
N SER A 70 -12.47 -18.93 -15.49
CA SER A 70 -12.30 -17.73 -16.34
C SER A 70 -13.02 -16.50 -15.78
N MET A 71 -12.43 -15.33 -16.00
CA MET A 71 -13.00 -14.03 -15.66
C MET A 71 -14.40 -13.80 -16.27
N ARG A 72 -14.72 -14.45 -17.40
CA ARG A 72 -16.05 -14.39 -18.02
C ARG A 72 -17.19 -14.80 -17.09
N TRP A 73 -16.89 -15.63 -16.08
CA TRP A 73 -17.86 -16.11 -15.10
C TRP A 73 -17.92 -15.24 -13.83
N SER A 74 -17.14 -14.15 -13.77
CA SER A 74 -17.06 -13.28 -12.57
C SER A 74 -18.39 -12.58 -12.22
N HIS A 75 -19.30 -12.43 -13.19
CA HIS A 75 -20.63 -11.86 -12.97
C HIS A 75 -21.59 -12.82 -12.26
N LEU A 76 -21.31 -14.13 -12.27
CA LEU A 76 -22.16 -15.11 -11.59
C LEU A 76 -22.00 -15.02 -10.07
N PRO A 77 -23.09 -15.28 -9.30
CA PRO A 77 -23.02 -15.37 -7.85
C PRO A 77 -21.97 -16.38 -7.41
N GLY A 78 -21.11 -15.99 -6.45
CA GLY A 78 -20.05 -16.83 -5.91
C GLY A 78 -18.75 -16.87 -6.72
N PHE A 79 -18.69 -16.30 -7.93
CA PHE A 79 -17.47 -16.27 -8.76
C PHE A 79 -16.88 -14.86 -8.94
N GLY A 80 -17.38 -13.85 -8.21
CA GLY A 80 -16.93 -12.47 -8.35
C GLY A 80 -15.50 -12.20 -7.88
N SER A 81 -14.98 -13.00 -6.94
CA SER A 81 -13.63 -12.79 -6.38
C SER A 81 -12.62 -13.81 -6.93
N ILE A 82 -11.34 -13.43 -6.93
CA ILE A 82 -10.24 -14.28 -7.39
C ILE A 82 -10.09 -15.53 -6.52
N ASP A 83 -10.26 -15.38 -5.20
CA ASP A 83 -10.22 -16.49 -4.26
C ASP A 83 -11.31 -17.52 -4.54
N ALA A 84 -12.54 -17.10 -4.86
CA ALA A 84 -13.62 -18.01 -5.20
C ALA A 84 -13.33 -18.79 -6.50
N ARG A 85 -12.84 -18.10 -7.55
CA ARG A 85 -12.56 -18.74 -8.85
C ARG A 85 -11.33 -19.65 -8.84
N CYS A 86 -10.32 -19.33 -8.02
CA CYS A 86 -9.04 -20.03 -8.07
C CYS A 86 -8.78 -20.94 -6.87
N PHE A 87 -9.69 -20.99 -5.88
CA PHE A 87 -9.50 -21.73 -4.62
C PHE A 87 -9.11 -23.19 -4.83
N ARG A 88 -9.84 -23.92 -5.68
CA ARG A 88 -9.59 -25.35 -5.92
C ARG A 88 -8.23 -25.58 -6.60
N ALA A 89 -7.87 -24.72 -7.53
CA ALA A 89 -6.58 -24.80 -8.22
C ALA A 89 -5.41 -24.51 -7.25
N LEU A 90 -5.54 -23.45 -6.44
CA LEU A 90 -4.57 -23.14 -5.37
C LEU A 90 -4.44 -24.28 -4.36
N ALA A 91 -5.57 -24.83 -3.90
CA ALA A 91 -5.60 -25.96 -2.95
C ALA A 91 -4.85 -27.18 -3.50
N ARG A 92 -5.12 -27.56 -4.76
CA ARG A 92 -4.52 -28.72 -5.41
C ARG A 92 -3.01 -28.54 -5.61
N THR A 93 -2.61 -27.40 -6.19
CA THR A 93 -1.18 -27.14 -6.48
C THR A 93 -0.40 -26.94 -5.19
N GLY A 94 -0.92 -26.19 -4.21
CA GLY A 94 -0.27 -26.03 -2.91
C GLY A 94 -0.12 -27.36 -2.17
N SER A 95 -1.14 -28.26 -2.16
CA SER A 95 -1.01 -29.61 -1.59
C SER A 95 0.06 -30.43 -2.28
N HIS A 96 0.16 -30.32 -3.60
CA HIS A 96 1.21 -31.02 -4.37
C HIS A 96 2.63 -30.53 -4.02
N LEU A 97 2.79 -29.23 -3.86
CA LEU A 97 4.06 -28.62 -3.42
C LEU A 97 4.44 -29.10 -2.00
N LEU A 98 3.49 -29.05 -1.06
CA LEU A 98 3.67 -29.46 0.33
C LEU A 98 3.94 -30.98 0.49
N GLN A 99 3.56 -31.80 -0.49
CA GLN A 99 3.88 -33.23 -0.52
C GLN A 99 5.28 -33.51 -1.06
N ARG A 100 5.76 -32.70 -2.01
CA ARG A 100 7.02 -32.93 -2.71
C ARG A 100 8.24 -32.23 -2.10
N HIS A 101 7.99 -31.14 -1.40
CA HIS A 101 9.03 -30.31 -0.82
C HIS A 101 8.77 -30.06 0.66
N HIS A 102 9.83 -30.02 1.44
CA HIS A 102 9.75 -29.60 2.83
C HIS A 102 9.66 -28.09 2.89
N PHE A 103 8.61 -27.57 3.53
CA PHE A 103 8.43 -26.17 3.86
C PHE A 103 8.33 -26.00 5.37
N ASP A 104 9.05 -25.02 5.92
CA ASP A 104 8.97 -24.71 7.34
C ASP A 104 7.67 -24.00 7.69
N ALA A 105 7.10 -23.22 6.76
CA ALA A 105 5.83 -22.54 6.95
C ALA A 105 5.17 -22.15 5.63
N VAL A 106 3.85 -21.91 5.70
CA VAL A 106 3.08 -21.22 4.66
C VAL A 106 2.83 -19.78 5.12
N TYR A 107 3.12 -18.80 4.28
CA TYR A 107 2.83 -17.39 4.55
C TYR A 107 1.87 -16.84 3.49
N PHE A 108 0.68 -16.45 3.92
CA PHE A 108 -0.35 -15.86 3.06
C PHE A 108 -0.22 -14.33 3.07
N SER A 109 0.14 -13.75 1.95
CA SER A 109 0.26 -12.30 1.79
C SER A 109 -0.65 -11.83 0.66
N THR A 110 -1.87 -11.45 1.00
CA THR A 110 -2.91 -11.08 0.04
C THR A 110 -4.16 -10.49 0.70
N THR A 111 -4.92 -9.72 -0.07
CA THR A 111 -6.28 -9.26 0.27
C THR A 111 -7.38 -10.20 -0.27
N ALA A 112 -7.01 -11.25 -1.00
CA ALA A 112 -7.93 -12.34 -1.38
C ALA A 112 -8.14 -13.30 -0.20
N PHE A 113 -8.76 -12.79 0.87
CA PHE A 113 -8.84 -13.42 2.20
C PHE A 113 -9.48 -14.80 2.21
N GLY A 114 -10.34 -15.12 1.24
CA GLY A 114 -10.90 -16.48 1.12
C GLY A 114 -9.85 -17.56 0.94
N THR A 115 -8.64 -17.22 0.46
CA THR A 115 -7.50 -18.14 0.34
C THR A 115 -6.90 -18.52 1.70
N PHE A 116 -7.07 -17.70 2.75
CA PHE A 116 -6.59 -18.00 4.09
C PHE A 116 -7.16 -19.32 4.64
N ARG A 117 -8.33 -19.77 4.16
CA ARG A 117 -8.92 -21.07 4.50
C ARG A 117 -8.05 -22.27 4.09
N LEU A 118 -7.11 -22.07 3.17
CA LEU A 118 -6.12 -23.09 2.80
C LEU A 118 -5.14 -23.38 3.94
N GLY A 119 -4.88 -22.40 4.82
CA GLY A 119 -3.98 -22.55 5.96
C GLY A 119 -4.38 -23.71 6.89
N PRO A 120 -5.59 -23.69 7.51
CA PRO A 120 -6.08 -24.80 8.32
C PRO A 120 -6.17 -26.12 7.54
N TYR A 121 -6.56 -26.08 6.27
CA TYR A 121 -6.64 -27.26 5.42
C TYR A 121 -5.26 -27.93 5.24
N TRP A 122 -4.23 -27.14 4.90
CA TRP A 122 -2.88 -27.66 4.72
C TRP A 122 -2.19 -28.04 6.04
N LYS A 123 -2.44 -27.30 7.13
CA LYS A 123 -1.94 -27.65 8.45
C LYS A 123 -2.42 -29.03 8.89
N ARG A 124 -3.74 -29.32 8.75
CA ARG A 124 -4.30 -30.65 9.09
C ARG A 124 -3.82 -31.75 8.18
N ARG A 125 -3.56 -31.47 6.90
CA ARG A 125 -3.21 -32.48 5.91
C ARG A 125 -1.72 -32.76 5.83
N HIS A 126 -0.90 -31.73 6.01
CA HIS A 126 0.56 -31.78 5.78
C HIS A 126 1.38 -31.42 7.02
N GLY A 127 0.76 -31.02 8.12
CA GLY A 127 1.46 -30.64 9.35
C GLY A 127 2.18 -29.29 9.31
N VAL A 128 2.11 -28.55 8.20
CA VAL A 128 2.88 -27.30 8.03
C VAL A 128 2.15 -26.12 8.68
N PRO A 129 2.82 -25.38 9.58
CA PRO A 129 2.26 -24.18 10.20
C PRO A 129 2.05 -23.08 9.19
N PHE A 130 1.10 -22.17 9.45
CA PHE A 130 0.80 -21.08 8.55
C PHE A 130 0.68 -19.74 9.26
N PHE A 131 1.00 -18.66 8.52
CA PHE A 131 0.91 -17.28 8.94
C PHE A 131 0.01 -16.49 7.98
N LEU A 132 -0.61 -15.43 8.52
CA LEU A 132 -1.52 -14.57 7.78
C LEU A 132 -0.96 -13.14 7.73
N ASP A 133 -1.08 -12.46 6.58
CA ASP A 133 -0.74 -11.04 6.44
C ASP A 133 -2.02 -10.22 6.22
N TYR A 134 -2.44 -9.49 7.24
CA TYR A 134 -3.57 -8.58 7.18
C TYR A 134 -3.15 -7.25 6.55
N GLN A 135 -3.23 -7.17 5.25
CA GLN A 135 -2.97 -5.93 4.50
C GLN A 135 -4.17 -5.00 4.50
N ASP A 136 -5.37 -5.56 4.71
CA ASP A 136 -6.63 -4.88 4.96
C ASP A 136 -7.43 -5.69 6.01
N PRO A 137 -8.46 -5.11 6.63
CA PRO A 137 -9.35 -5.89 7.50
C PRO A 137 -10.16 -6.91 6.70
N TRP A 138 -10.05 -8.21 7.02
CA TRP A 138 -10.91 -9.24 6.41
C TRP A 138 -12.37 -8.98 6.73
N VAL A 139 -12.70 -8.77 8.03
CA VAL A 139 -13.99 -8.27 8.48
C VAL A 139 -13.88 -6.78 8.72
N ASN A 140 -14.60 -5.98 7.93
CA ASN A 140 -14.62 -4.54 8.01
C ASN A 140 -16.01 -4.05 8.47
N ASP A 141 -16.04 -3.30 9.59
CA ASP A 141 -17.27 -2.79 10.18
C ASP A 141 -17.70 -1.42 9.61
N HIS A 142 -16.98 -0.88 8.62
CA HIS A 142 -17.24 0.44 8.05
C HIS A 142 -18.70 0.63 7.63
N TYR A 143 -19.23 -0.25 6.78
CA TYR A 143 -20.62 -0.14 6.30
C TYR A 143 -21.67 -0.46 7.38
N ARG A 144 -21.29 -1.09 8.49
CA ARG A 144 -22.18 -1.30 9.65
C ARG A 144 -22.24 -0.04 10.53
N ARG A 145 -21.11 0.67 10.64
CA ARG A 145 -21.03 1.94 11.37
C ARG A 145 -21.61 3.10 10.59
N HIS A 146 -21.62 2.99 9.25
CA HIS A 146 -22.10 3.99 8.32
C HIS A 146 -23.23 3.43 7.45
N PRO A 147 -24.43 3.19 8.02
CA PRO A 147 -25.54 2.58 7.29
C PRO A 147 -26.08 3.45 6.15
N GLU A 148 -25.77 4.75 6.16
CA GLU A 148 -26.06 5.70 5.08
C GLU A 148 -25.28 5.39 3.80
N ILE A 149 -24.13 4.72 3.89
CA ILE A 149 -23.29 4.38 2.74
C ILE A 149 -23.74 3.04 2.17
N VAL A 150 -24.10 3.01 0.89
CA VAL A 150 -24.46 1.78 0.20
C VAL A 150 -23.20 1.01 -0.20
N PRO A 151 -23.00 -0.22 0.29
CA PRO A 151 -21.83 -1.01 -0.07
C PRO A 151 -21.83 -1.43 -1.55
N PRO A 152 -20.65 -1.63 -2.16
CA PRO A 152 -20.53 -2.15 -3.51
C PRO A 152 -21.30 -3.47 -3.70
N GLY A 153 -22.13 -3.53 -4.75
CA GLY A 153 -22.98 -4.69 -5.05
C GLY A 153 -24.28 -4.78 -4.24
N GLY A 154 -24.58 -3.74 -3.42
CA GLY A 154 -25.83 -3.62 -2.67
C GLY A 154 -25.81 -4.29 -1.30
N ARG A 155 -26.78 -3.88 -0.45
CA ARG A 155 -26.84 -4.27 0.98
C ARG A 155 -27.02 -5.76 1.21
N PHE A 156 -27.83 -6.44 0.40
CA PHE A 156 -28.09 -7.88 0.56
C PHE A 156 -26.83 -8.71 0.28
N LYS A 157 -26.18 -8.45 -0.87
CA LYS A 157 -24.95 -9.16 -1.25
C LYS A 157 -23.82 -8.92 -0.24
N TYR A 158 -23.72 -7.69 0.26
CA TYR A 158 -22.78 -7.34 1.31
C TYR A 158 -23.08 -8.11 2.62
N ALA A 159 -24.35 -8.17 3.07
CA ALA A 159 -24.72 -8.85 4.32
C ALA A 159 -24.36 -10.33 4.29
N VAL A 160 -24.62 -11.02 3.17
CA VAL A 160 -24.24 -12.44 2.98
C VAL A 160 -22.72 -12.61 3.03
N ALA A 161 -21.98 -11.75 2.32
CA ALA A 161 -20.52 -11.79 2.29
C ALA A 161 -19.90 -11.48 3.67
N ASP A 162 -20.42 -10.48 4.39
CA ASP A 162 -19.99 -10.11 5.74
C ASP A 162 -20.23 -11.25 6.74
N ARG A 163 -21.41 -11.90 6.69
CA ARG A 163 -21.71 -13.05 7.54
C ARG A 163 -20.72 -14.20 7.29
N LEU A 164 -20.41 -14.48 6.03
CA LEU A 164 -19.46 -15.52 5.67
C LEU A 164 -18.05 -15.20 6.18
N LYS A 165 -17.57 -13.95 6.03
CA LYS A 165 -16.28 -13.51 6.55
C LYS A 165 -16.21 -13.65 8.07
N ARG A 166 -17.22 -13.20 8.81
CA ARG A 166 -17.32 -13.32 10.27
C ARG A 166 -17.36 -14.76 10.76
N PHE A 167 -17.84 -15.68 9.95
CA PHE A 167 -17.79 -17.11 10.24
C PHE A 167 -16.41 -17.71 9.97
N GLN A 168 -15.72 -17.27 8.93
CA GLN A 168 -14.44 -17.82 8.47
C GLN A 168 -13.23 -17.27 9.23
N GLU A 169 -13.16 -15.96 9.44
CA GLU A 169 -12.01 -15.29 10.03
C GLU A 169 -11.60 -15.90 11.39
N PRO A 170 -12.49 -16.05 12.39
CA PRO A 170 -12.09 -16.59 13.69
C PRO A 170 -11.63 -18.05 13.63
N ARG A 171 -12.18 -18.86 12.70
CA ARG A 171 -11.78 -20.24 12.51
C ARG A 171 -10.38 -20.38 11.94
N VAL A 172 -10.06 -19.54 10.96
CA VAL A 172 -8.74 -19.54 10.35
C VAL A 172 -7.70 -18.95 11.30
N LEU A 173 -8.02 -17.81 11.92
CA LEU A 173 -7.12 -17.11 12.83
C LEU A 173 -6.71 -17.97 14.02
N ARG A 174 -7.65 -18.74 14.61
CA ARG A 174 -7.39 -19.60 15.76
C ARG A 174 -6.34 -20.68 15.51
N GLU A 175 -6.21 -21.15 14.28
CA GLU A 175 -5.24 -22.19 13.91
C GLU A 175 -3.92 -21.63 13.39
N ALA A 176 -3.82 -20.31 13.16
CA ALA A 176 -2.60 -19.67 12.66
C ALA A 176 -1.49 -19.69 13.70
N ALA A 177 -0.24 -19.88 13.26
CA ALA A 177 0.95 -19.80 14.10
C ALA A 177 1.29 -18.35 14.49
N GLY A 178 0.78 -17.39 13.71
CA GLY A 178 0.91 -15.97 13.94
C GLY A 178 0.37 -15.17 12.76
N TYR A 179 0.37 -13.85 12.88
CA TYR A 179 -0.05 -12.97 11.79
C TYR A 179 0.73 -11.65 11.78
N THR A 180 0.86 -11.07 10.59
CA THR A 180 1.34 -9.71 10.40
C THR A 180 0.18 -8.79 10.03
N ALA A 181 0.33 -7.50 10.28
CA ALA A 181 -0.67 -6.50 9.91
C ALA A 181 0.02 -5.19 9.49
N VAL A 182 -0.49 -4.50 8.48
CA VAL A 182 0.09 -3.24 8.00
C VAL A 182 -0.13 -2.08 8.97
N SER A 183 -1.07 -2.20 9.89
CA SER A 183 -1.44 -1.14 10.85
C SER A 183 -1.67 -1.74 12.24
N ALA A 184 -1.27 -1.02 13.27
CA ALA A 184 -1.54 -1.37 14.67
C ALA A 184 -3.05 -1.40 15.01
N ALA A 185 -3.88 -0.75 14.22
CA ALA A 185 -5.32 -0.79 14.37
C ALA A 185 -5.93 -2.19 14.12
N TYR A 186 -5.29 -3.01 13.25
CA TYR A 186 -5.83 -4.32 12.89
C TYR A 186 -5.70 -5.35 14.01
N PRO A 187 -4.54 -5.56 14.65
CA PRO A 187 -4.45 -6.39 15.84
C PRO A 187 -5.42 -5.96 16.94
N LYS A 188 -5.52 -4.65 17.22
CA LYS A 188 -6.49 -4.11 18.21
C LYS A 188 -7.93 -4.47 17.85
N ALA A 189 -8.31 -4.33 16.59
CA ALA A 189 -9.67 -4.67 16.13
C ALA A 189 -9.95 -6.18 16.21
N LEU A 190 -8.96 -7.03 15.89
CA LEU A 190 -9.08 -8.49 16.03
C LEU A 190 -9.22 -8.91 17.49
N GLN A 191 -8.40 -8.35 18.38
CA GLN A 191 -8.46 -8.61 19.83
C GLN A 191 -9.79 -8.14 20.45
N ALA A 192 -10.29 -6.97 20.05
CA ALA A 192 -11.60 -6.48 20.50
C ALA A 192 -12.76 -7.34 19.99
N ARG A 193 -12.61 -8.00 18.83
CA ARG A 193 -13.65 -8.84 18.23
C ARG A 193 -13.58 -10.29 18.73
N TYR A 194 -12.39 -10.80 19.00
CA TYR A 194 -12.15 -12.20 19.35
C TYR A 194 -11.22 -12.30 20.56
N ASN A 195 -11.75 -12.71 21.71
CA ASN A 195 -10.99 -12.81 22.97
C ASN A 195 -9.72 -13.67 22.86
N PHE A 196 -9.73 -14.70 22.00
CA PHE A 196 -8.57 -15.58 21.80
C PHE A 196 -7.45 -14.92 20.96
N ALA A 197 -7.73 -13.84 20.24
CA ALA A 197 -6.76 -13.23 19.33
C ALA A 197 -5.55 -12.61 20.06
N SER A 198 -5.69 -12.27 21.34
CA SER A 198 -4.59 -11.77 22.17
C SER A 198 -3.49 -12.82 22.43
N ALA A 199 -3.86 -14.12 22.39
CA ALA A 199 -2.91 -15.22 22.56
C ALA A 199 -2.14 -15.56 21.27
N ILE A 200 -2.55 -15.04 20.11
CA ILE A 200 -1.91 -15.34 18.83
C ILE A 200 -0.78 -14.32 18.59
N PRO A 201 0.46 -14.78 18.35
CA PRO A 201 1.57 -13.89 18.03
C PRO A 201 1.24 -12.96 16.87
N SER A 202 1.49 -11.67 17.03
CA SER A 202 1.24 -10.68 15.98
C SER A 202 2.41 -9.72 15.81
N LEU A 203 2.56 -9.19 14.60
CA LEU A 203 3.60 -8.21 14.25
C LEU A 203 2.98 -7.11 13.39
N VAL A 204 3.18 -5.86 13.76
CA VAL A 204 2.86 -4.71 12.89
C VAL A 204 3.99 -4.54 11.90
N LEU A 205 3.67 -4.69 10.61
CA LEU A 205 4.62 -4.66 9.52
C LEU A 205 4.03 -3.82 8.37
N PRO A 206 4.23 -2.49 8.32
CA PRO A 206 3.77 -1.63 7.24
C PRO A 206 4.39 -2.01 5.89
N PHE A 207 3.90 -1.49 4.77
CA PHE A 207 4.59 -1.66 3.49
C PHE A 207 5.91 -0.90 3.51
N PRO A 208 7.03 -1.51 3.10
CA PRO A 208 8.34 -0.85 3.14
C PRO A 208 8.61 0.03 1.92
N GLY A 209 9.63 0.89 2.04
CA GLY A 209 10.32 1.46 0.90
C GLY A 209 11.44 0.53 0.42
N SER A 210 11.68 0.50 -0.89
CA SER A 210 12.75 -0.29 -1.50
C SER A 210 13.73 0.62 -2.24
N ALA A 211 14.99 0.63 -1.81
CA ALA A 211 16.05 1.34 -2.53
C ALA A 211 16.33 0.67 -3.89
N LEU A 212 16.19 -0.67 -3.96
CA LEU A 212 16.37 -1.42 -5.21
C LEU A 212 15.38 -0.98 -6.31
N ASP A 213 14.22 -0.49 -5.95
CA ASP A 213 13.23 0.00 -6.91
C ASP A 213 13.69 1.30 -7.60
N PHE A 214 14.57 2.07 -6.97
CA PHE A 214 15.15 3.29 -7.55
C PHE A 214 16.41 3.03 -8.38
N GLU A 215 16.96 1.83 -8.30
CA GLU A 215 18.05 1.41 -9.15
C GLU A 215 17.53 1.19 -10.58
N ASN A 216 18.34 1.56 -11.57
CA ASN A 216 18.02 1.39 -12.99
C ASN A 216 16.77 2.16 -13.51
N LEU A 217 16.24 3.15 -12.76
CA LEU A 217 15.18 4.02 -13.29
C LEU A 217 15.67 4.94 -14.44
N HIS A 218 16.99 5.13 -14.55
CA HIS A 218 17.60 5.92 -15.63
C HIS A 218 17.41 5.30 -17.02
N THR A 219 16.96 4.07 -17.11
CA THR A 219 16.63 3.40 -18.38
C THR A 219 15.28 3.82 -18.96
N LEU A 220 14.43 4.50 -18.16
CA LEU A 220 13.15 5.00 -18.64
C LEU A 220 13.36 6.29 -19.46
N PRO A 221 12.77 6.40 -20.67
CA PRO A 221 12.78 7.61 -21.45
C PRO A 221 12.11 8.76 -20.69
N GLN A 222 12.76 9.94 -20.65
CA GLN A 222 12.16 11.12 -20.01
C GLN A 222 10.84 11.54 -20.65
N SER A 223 10.67 11.26 -21.95
CA SER A 223 9.43 11.52 -22.69
C SER A 223 8.21 10.75 -22.19
N GLU A 224 8.41 9.71 -21.37
CA GLU A 224 7.29 8.97 -20.75
C GLU A 224 6.82 9.61 -19.44
N LEU A 225 7.59 10.54 -18.87
CA LEU A 225 7.18 11.23 -17.65
C LEU A 225 5.88 12.02 -17.86
N PRO A 226 5.04 12.15 -16.81
CA PRO A 226 3.81 12.93 -16.91
C PRO A 226 4.03 14.45 -17.05
N PHE A 227 5.27 14.91 -16.90
CA PHE A 227 5.70 16.30 -17.07
C PHE A 227 7.14 16.33 -17.61
N ASP A 228 7.52 17.41 -18.26
CA ASP A 228 8.91 17.63 -18.69
C ASP A 228 9.70 18.32 -17.55
N PRO A 229 10.66 17.65 -16.91
CA PRO A 229 11.43 18.24 -15.82
C PRO A 229 12.37 19.36 -16.28
N ASN A 230 12.51 19.61 -17.59
CA ASN A 230 13.41 20.59 -18.20
C ASN A 230 12.68 21.78 -18.84
N ASP A 231 11.37 21.90 -18.69
CA ASP A 231 10.56 22.97 -19.29
C ASP A 231 10.71 24.34 -18.61
N GLY A 232 11.54 24.41 -17.55
CA GLY A 232 11.79 25.63 -16.78
C GLY A 232 10.72 25.93 -15.74
N LEU A 233 9.74 25.09 -15.57
CA LEU A 233 8.73 25.17 -14.50
C LEU A 233 9.21 24.49 -13.21
N ILE A 234 8.43 24.58 -12.17
CA ILE A 234 8.69 23.96 -10.86
C ILE A 234 7.60 22.92 -10.62
N HIS A 235 7.97 21.65 -10.57
CA HIS A 235 7.03 20.53 -10.49
C HIS A 235 6.93 19.98 -9.08
N TRP A 236 5.79 20.19 -8.41
CA TRP A 236 5.48 19.53 -7.15
C TRP A 236 4.53 18.37 -7.42
N VAL A 237 4.87 17.20 -6.91
CA VAL A 237 4.22 15.95 -7.28
C VAL A 237 3.60 15.25 -6.07
N SER A 238 2.35 14.84 -6.21
CA SER A 238 1.65 13.93 -5.30
C SER A 238 1.06 12.76 -6.08
N ILE A 239 1.46 11.53 -5.75
CA ILE A 239 0.98 10.32 -6.43
C ILE A 239 0.18 9.46 -5.46
N GLY A 240 -0.99 9.03 -5.89
CA GLY A 240 -1.89 8.18 -5.12
C GLY A 240 -3.29 8.75 -5.02
N ARG A 241 -4.17 8.05 -4.32
CA ARG A 241 -5.60 8.38 -4.30
C ARG A 241 -5.86 9.82 -3.91
N GLY A 242 -6.86 10.40 -4.54
CA GLY A 242 -7.58 11.58 -4.11
C GLY A 242 -8.78 11.22 -3.21
N GLY A 243 -9.67 12.17 -3.02
CA GLY A 243 -10.92 11.96 -2.27
C GLY A 243 -11.27 13.12 -1.37
N ALA A 244 -12.54 13.21 -0.99
CA ALA A 244 -13.06 14.30 -0.15
C ALA A 244 -12.41 14.33 1.25
N ASP A 245 -11.94 13.20 1.72
CA ASP A 245 -11.25 13.08 3.01
C ASP A 245 -9.86 13.75 3.04
N LEU A 246 -9.29 14.10 1.87
CA LEU A 246 -8.04 14.87 1.76
C LEU A 246 -8.29 16.38 1.68
N HIS A 247 -9.55 16.84 1.65
CA HIS A 247 -9.87 18.24 1.38
C HIS A 247 -9.30 19.20 2.42
N ASN A 248 -9.16 18.81 3.69
CA ASN A 248 -8.55 19.70 4.70
C ASN A 248 -7.09 20.00 4.37
N ALA A 249 -6.29 18.97 4.10
CA ALA A 249 -4.88 19.12 3.72
C ALA A 249 -4.72 19.93 2.42
N LEU A 250 -5.55 19.60 1.40
CA LEU A 250 -5.57 20.30 0.11
C LEU A 250 -5.98 21.76 0.25
N SER A 251 -7.04 22.04 1.02
CA SER A 251 -7.50 23.41 1.25
C SER A 251 -6.46 24.27 1.95
N GLY A 252 -5.76 23.70 2.95
CA GLY A 252 -4.64 24.37 3.60
C GLY A 252 -3.51 24.69 2.64
N LEU A 253 -3.13 23.73 1.78
CA LEU A 253 -2.09 23.93 0.76
C LEU A 253 -2.49 24.98 -0.28
N PHE A 254 -3.72 24.90 -0.81
CA PHE A 254 -4.20 25.83 -1.82
C PHE A 254 -4.34 27.26 -1.26
N GLU A 255 -4.84 27.40 -0.04
CA GLU A 255 -4.93 28.68 0.63
C GLU A 255 -3.53 29.27 0.93
N ALA A 256 -2.56 28.44 1.32
CA ALA A 256 -1.17 28.86 1.51
C ALA A 256 -0.56 29.39 0.20
N LEU A 257 -0.75 28.67 -0.89
CA LEU A 257 -0.26 29.08 -2.21
C LEU A 257 -0.94 30.36 -2.69
N ARG A 258 -2.24 30.50 -2.49
CA ARG A 258 -3.02 31.67 -2.90
C ARG A 258 -2.59 32.93 -2.14
N ARG A 259 -2.39 32.85 -0.82
CA ARG A 259 -2.13 34.01 0.04
C ARG A 259 -0.67 34.33 0.26
N HIS A 260 0.18 33.30 0.32
CA HIS A 260 1.55 33.45 0.84
C HIS A 260 2.66 33.08 -0.18
N ALA A 261 2.32 32.40 -1.29
CA ALA A 261 3.35 32.06 -2.26
C ALA A 261 3.82 33.32 -3.03
N PRO A 262 5.14 33.52 -3.18
CA PRO A 262 5.68 34.59 -4.03
C PRO A 262 5.12 34.50 -5.45
N VAL A 263 4.97 35.64 -6.10
CA VAL A 263 4.43 35.74 -7.48
C VAL A 263 5.27 34.89 -8.43
N GLU A 264 6.60 34.98 -8.34
CA GLU A 264 7.56 34.26 -9.17
C GLU A 264 7.42 32.74 -9.03
N LEU A 265 7.15 32.26 -7.79
CA LEU A 265 6.87 30.84 -7.56
C LEU A 265 5.55 30.43 -8.23
N ARG A 266 4.47 31.20 -8.03
CA ARG A 266 3.15 30.86 -8.61
C ARG A 266 3.15 30.85 -10.13
N GLN A 267 3.89 31.73 -10.77
CA GLN A 267 3.99 31.78 -12.24
C GLN A 267 4.64 30.51 -12.83
N ARG A 268 5.58 29.92 -12.10
CA ARG A 268 6.35 28.76 -12.55
C ARG A 268 5.88 27.43 -11.97
N LEU A 269 5.06 27.43 -10.92
CA LEU A 269 4.65 26.21 -10.21
C LEU A 269 3.64 25.41 -11.03
N ARG A 270 3.83 24.10 -11.03
CA ARG A 270 2.84 23.09 -11.45
C ARG A 270 2.69 22.02 -10.38
N LEU A 271 1.46 21.75 -10.02
CA LEU A 271 1.08 20.74 -9.03
C LEU A 271 0.52 19.54 -9.76
N HIS A 272 1.22 18.43 -9.72
CA HIS A 272 0.79 17.18 -10.36
C HIS A 272 0.18 16.23 -9.33
N PHE A 273 -1.10 15.93 -9.50
CA PHE A 273 -1.80 14.91 -8.70
C PHE A 273 -2.10 13.72 -9.61
N LEU A 274 -1.35 12.62 -9.39
CA LEU A 274 -1.31 11.50 -10.33
C LEU A 274 -1.88 10.23 -9.69
N GLY A 275 -2.72 9.50 -10.43
CA GLY A 275 -3.32 8.25 -9.96
C GLY A 275 -4.38 8.45 -8.89
N THR A 276 -5.20 9.51 -9.01
CA THR A 276 -6.11 9.94 -7.93
C THR A 276 -7.34 9.05 -7.78
N SER A 277 -7.64 8.16 -8.74
CA SER A 277 -8.80 7.27 -8.69
C SER A 277 -8.44 5.78 -8.73
N TYR A 278 -9.27 4.96 -8.04
CA TYR A 278 -9.25 3.50 -8.18
C TYR A 278 -10.26 2.98 -9.22
N ALA A 279 -11.01 3.89 -9.87
CA ALA A 279 -11.93 3.50 -10.93
C ALA A 279 -11.17 2.91 -12.14
N PRO A 280 -11.79 2.03 -12.91
CA PRO A 280 -11.22 1.58 -14.18
C PRO A 280 -10.85 2.75 -15.09
N ALA A 281 -9.88 2.55 -15.96
CA ALA A 281 -9.40 3.57 -16.89
C ALA A 281 -10.57 4.27 -17.63
N GLY A 282 -10.50 5.59 -17.72
CA GLY A 282 -11.54 6.44 -18.32
C GLY A 282 -12.81 6.63 -17.48
N ARG A 283 -12.90 6.06 -16.27
CA ARG A 283 -14.06 6.22 -15.36
C ARG A 283 -13.71 6.96 -14.07
N GLY A 284 -12.48 7.39 -13.91
CA GLY A 284 -12.05 8.19 -12.78
C GLY A 284 -12.71 9.57 -12.83
N VAL A 285 -13.19 10.06 -11.67
CA VAL A 285 -13.71 11.40 -11.51
C VAL A 285 -12.69 12.23 -10.74
N PRO A 286 -12.23 13.37 -11.30
CA PRO A 286 -11.33 14.27 -10.60
C PRO A 286 -11.94 14.78 -9.29
N SER A 287 -11.16 14.76 -8.22
CA SER A 287 -11.60 15.21 -6.89
C SER A 287 -10.79 16.40 -6.38
N ILE A 288 -9.65 16.67 -6.99
CA ILE A 288 -8.70 17.71 -6.58
C ILE A 288 -8.81 18.94 -7.47
N ALA A 289 -8.86 18.78 -8.79
CA ALA A 289 -8.98 19.89 -9.74
C ALA A 289 -10.23 20.77 -9.48
N PRO A 290 -11.42 20.23 -9.17
CA PRO A 290 -12.58 21.06 -8.80
C PRO A 290 -12.35 21.87 -7.51
N LEU A 291 -11.56 21.34 -6.56
CA LEU A 291 -11.19 22.07 -5.36
C LEU A 291 -10.22 23.21 -5.69
N ALA A 292 -9.18 22.94 -6.49
CA ALA A 292 -8.21 23.94 -6.93
C ALA A 292 -8.90 25.12 -7.65
N GLN A 293 -9.89 24.83 -8.48
CA GLN A 293 -10.68 25.85 -9.18
C GLN A 293 -11.37 26.81 -8.19
N ARG A 294 -11.90 26.30 -7.08
CA ARG A 294 -12.52 27.14 -6.02
C ARG A 294 -11.53 28.09 -5.35
N TYR A 295 -10.23 27.74 -5.36
CA TYR A 295 -9.17 28.59 -4.84
C TYR A 295 -8.52 29.50 -5.91
N GLY A 296 -9.00 29.45 -7.17
CA GLY A 296 -8.41 30.22 -8.29
C GLY A 296 -7.06 29.72 -8.72
N LEU A 297 -6.77 28.41 -8.51
CA LEU A 297 -5.49 27.78 -8.82
C LEU A 297 -5.62 26.68 -9.91
N ALA A 298 -6.68 26.72 -10.72
CA ALA A 298 -6.94 25.70 -11.73
C ALA A 298 -5.77 25.53 -12.71
N GLU A 299 -5.12 26.62 -13.12
CA GLU A 299 -4.01 26.59 -14.07
C GLU A 299 -2.71 26.02 -13.49
N LEU A 300 -2.59 25.96 -12.14
CA LEU A 300 -1.44 25.38 -11.48
C LEU A 300 -1.57 23.87 -11.28
N VAL A 301 -2.77 23.32 -11.38
CA VAL A 301 -3.09 21.95 -10.95
C VAL A 301 -3.39 21.07 -12.15
N GLU A 302 -2.62 20.02 -12.29
CA GLU A 302 -2.88 18.92 -13.20
C GLU A 302 -3.27 17.66 -12.38
N GLU A 303 -4.51 17.16 -12.60
CA GLU A 303 -4.98 15.93 -11.98
C GLU A 303 -5.17 14.85 -13.05
N ARG A 304 -4.45 13.73 -12.89
CA ARG A 304 -4.64 12.51 -13.68
C ARG A 304 -5.23 11.43 -12.80
N THR A 305 -6.40 10.96 -13.17
CA THR A 305 -7.15 9.96 -12.39
C THR A 305 -6.57 8.55 -12.55
N GLU A 306 -6.03 8.23 -13.72
CA GLU A 306 -5.45 6.93 -14.03
C GLU A 306 -4.17 6.66 -13.25
N ARG A 307 -4.03 5.43 -12.79
CA ARG A 307 -2.82 4.99 -12.05
C ARG A 307 -1.65 4.82 -13.00
N LEU A 308 -0.51 5.36 -12.58
CA LEU A 308 0.75 5.16 -13.30
C LEU A 308 1.33 3.77 -13.04
N PRO A 309 2.07 3.18 -13.99
CA PRO A 309 2.99 2.07 -13.73
C PRO A 309 3.96 2.42 -12.60
N LEU A 310 4.42 1.41 -11.86
CA LEU A 310 5.30 1.66 -10.71
C LEU A 310 6.62 2.33 -11.11
N SER A 311 7.23 1.88 -12.21
CA SER A 311 8.45 2.49 -12.76
C SER A 311 8.28 3.99 -13.01
N LEU A 312 7.19 4.36 -13.68
CA LEU A 312 6.88 5.75 -14.00
C LEU A 312 6.53 6.56 -12.75
N THR A 313 5.85 5.93 -11.77
CA THR A 313 5.61 6.53 -10.45
C THR A 313 6.94 6.92 -9.78
N LEU A 314 7.89 5.99 -9.68
CA LEU A 314 9.17 6.23 -9.01
C LEU A 314 10.04 7.22 -9.79
N ALA A 315 10.04 7.14 -11.12
CA ALA A 315 10.74 8.10 -11.98
C ALA A 315 10.17 9.51 -11.81
N SER A 316 8.85 9.67 -11.74
CA SER A 316 8.19 10.95 -11.50
C SER A 316 8.55 11.53 -10.13
N LEU A 317 8.60 10.69 -9.06
CA LEU A 317 9.05 11.13 -7.74
C LEU A 317 10.50 11.64 -7.79
N LYS A 318 11.36 10.97 -8.55
CA LYS A 318 12.78 11.33 -8.67
C LYS A 318 13.01 12.57 -9.54
N ALA A 319 12.14 12.81 -10.51
CA ALA A 319 12.23 13.97 -11.43
C ALA A 319 11.61 15.24 -10.84
N ALA A 320 10.72 15.14 -9.86
CA ALA A 320 10.04 16.27 -9.24
C ALA A 320 10.99 17.23 -8.52
N ASP A 321 10.65 18.54 -8.49
CA ASP A 321 11.35 19.53 -7.66
C ASP A 321 10.97 19.41 -6.18
N ALA A 322 9.73 19.02 -5.89
CA ALA A 322 9.28 18.71 -4.53
C ALA A 322 8.15 17.69 -4.51
N LEU A 323 7.97 17.05 -3.37
CA LEU A 323 6.98 15.98 -3.16
C LEU A 323 5.96 16.40 -2.10
N LEU A 324 4.70 16.00 -2.33
CA LEU A 324 3.58 16.30 -1.44
C LEU A 324 2.94 15.01 -0.93
N VAL A 325 2.92 14.80 0.38
CA VAL A 325 2.17 13.75 1.05
C VAL A 325 0.99 14.38 1.78
N LEU A 326 -0.21 14.17 1.24
CA LEU A 326 -1.44 14.76 1.77
C LEU A 326 -2.21 13.68 2.55
N GLY A 327 -2.59 14.03 3.77
CA GLY A 327 -3.28 13.17 4.71
C GLY A 327 -4.79 13.28 4.65
N SER A 328 -5.44 12.21 5.10
CA SER A 328 -6.88 12.13 5.30
C SER A 328 -7.29 12.77 6.63
N ASN A 329 -8.55 13.15 6.74
CA ASN A 329 -9.19 13.54 8.01
C ASN A 329 -9.30 12.35 8.99
N ASP A 330 -9.13 11.11 8.52
CA ASP A 330 -9.10 9.91 9.35
C ASP A 330 -7.74 9.80 10.06
N PRO A 331 -7.69 9.86 11.40
CA PRO A 331 -6.45 9.72 12.16
C PRO A 331 -5.77 8.36 11.98
N ALA A 332 -6.52 7.32 11.60
CA ALA A 332 -5.98 5.98 11.35
C ALA A 332 -5.35 5.83 9.95
N TYR A 333 -5.45 6.86 9.11
CA TYR A 333 -4.89 6.81 7.77
C TYR A 333 -3.36 6.73 7.79
N THR A 334 -2.83 5.65 7.25
CA THR A 334 -1.38 5.41 7.11
C THR A 334 -0.99 5.56 5.64
N ALA A 335 -0.19 6.58 5.35
CA ALA A 335 0.31 6.82 4.00
C ALA A 335 1.59 6.03 3.73
N SER A 336 1.48 4.76 3.36
CA SER A 336 2.66 3.91 2.99
C SER A 336 3.48 4.50 1.83
N LYS A 337 2.89 5.40 1.04
CA LYS A 337 3.58 6.16 0.00
C LYS A 337 4.71 7.06 0.53
N LEU A 338 4.75 7.34 1.84
CA LEU A 338 5.83 8.12 2.45
C LEU A 338 7.22 7.50 2.18
N TYR A 339 7.35 6.19 2.28
CA TYR A 339 8.66 5.54 2.21
C TYR A 339 9.36 5.69 0.85
N PRO A 340 8.72 5.42 -0.31
CA PRO A 340 9.33 5.74 -1.59
C PRO A 340 9.58 7.23 -1.79
N TYR A 341 8.77 8.12 -1.20
CA TYR A 341 9.01 9.57 -1.26
C TYR A 341 10.29 9.96 -0.53
N LEU A 342 10.54 9.42 0.66
CA LEU A 342 11.78 9.64 1.40
C LEU A 342 13.00 9.10 0.63
N LEU A 343 12.84 7.95 -0.04
CA LEU A 343 13.90 7.36 -0.86
C LEU A 343 14.19 8.13 -2.15
N ALA A 344 13.22 8.87 -2.68
CA ALA A 344 13.41 9.73 -3.84
C ALA A 344 14.34 10.91 -3.56
N ARG A 345 14.57 11.26 -2.29
CA ARG A 345 15.48 12.34 -1.83
C ARG A 345 15.19 13.68 -2.51
N ARG A 346 13.95 14.09 -2.47
CA ARG A 346 13.49 15.41 -2.92
C ARG A 346 12.94 16.19 -1.74
N PRO A 347 12.87 17.52 -1.80
CA PRO A 347 12.14 18.31 -0.81
C PRO A 347 10.76 17.71 -0.61
N LEU A 348 10.35 17.46 0.64
CA LEU A 348 9.11 16.74 0.97
C LEU A 348 8.29 17.54 1.98
N LEU A 349 7.05 17.84 1.63
CA LEU A 349 6.02 18.35 2.54
C LEU A 349 4.97 17.27 2.81
N ALA A 350 4.76 16.96 4.07
CA ALA A 350 3.64 16.17 4.55
C ALA A 350 2.63 17.05 5.28
N VAL A 351 1.39 17.10 4.80
CA VAL A 351 0.27 17.78 5.48
C VAL A 351 -0.67 16.70 6.01
N MET A 352 -0.62 16.41 7.31
CA MET A 352 -1.18 15.19 7.88
C MET A 352 -2.03 15.47 9.12
N HIS A 353 -2.98 14.58 9.40
CA HIS A 353 -3.62 14.57 10.72
C HIS A 353 -2.55 14.34 11.81
N GLU A 354 -2.62 15.07 12.93
CA GLU A 354 -1.60 15.05 14.01
C GLU A 354 -1.31 13.65 14.57
N GLN A 355 -2.30 12.73 14.54
CA GLN A 355 -2.19 11.35 15.00
C GLN A 355 -1.73 10.36 13.91
N SER A 356 -1.39 10.85 12.72
CA SER A 356 -0.92 9.98 11.64
C SER A 356 0.47 9.43 11.94
N SER A 357 0.68 8.13 11.68
CA SER A 357 2.00 7.49 11.76
C SER A 357 3.07 8.13 10.86
N VAL A 358 2.66 8.85 9.82
CA VAL A 358 3.58 9.62 8.96
C VAL A 358 4.31 10.69 9.77
N VAL A 359 3.61 11.38 10.69
CA VAL A 359 4.20 12.42 11.55
C VAL A 359 5.28 11.81 12.44
N GLU A 360 4.97 10.68 13.08
CA GLU A 360 5.94 9.96 13.93
C GLU A 360 7.18 9.53 13.14
N VAL A 361 7.00 8.98 11.94
CA VAL A 361 8.12 8.57 11.08
C VAL A 361 9.00 9.76 10.70
N LEU A 362 8.42 10.89 10.29
CA LEU A 362 9.18 12.08 9.91
C LEU A 362 9.90 12.71 11.11
N GLN A 363 9.28 12.72 12.29
CA GLN A 363 9.92 13.20 13.52
C GLN A 363 11.14 12.35 13.92
N ARG A 364 11.03 11.04 13.73
CA ARG A 364 12.09 10.10 14.11
C ARG A 364 13.20 9.97 13.07
N CYS A 365 12.80 9.95 11.77
CA CYS A 365 13.75 9.67 10.68
C CYS A 365 14.20 10.94 9.93
N GLY A 366 13.48 12.06 10.06
CA GLY A 366 13.71 13.23 9.22
C GLY A 366 13.29 13.01 7.76
N GLY A 367 13.95 13.66 6.82
CA GLY A 367 13.76 13.51 5.38
C GLY A 367 12.62 14.34 4.79
N GLY A 368 11.84 15.06 5.60
CA GLY A 368 10.74 15.90 5.12
C GLY A 368 10.19 16.83 6.21
N SER A 369 9.44 17.85 5.78
CA SER A 369 8.72 18.76 6.66
C SER A 369 7.31 18.23 6.92
N ALA A 370 6.87 18.25 8.17
CA ALA A 370 5.51 17.88 8.55
C ALA A 370 4.74 19.11 9.05
N VAL A 371 3.55 19.33 8.47
CA VAL A 371 2.56 20.28 8.98
C VAL A 371 1.32 19.49 9.36
N THR A 372 0.84 19.66 10.59
CA THR A 372 -0.23 18.85 11.13
C THR A 372 -1.53 19.62 11.25
N PHE A 373 -2.66 18.90 11.22
CA PHE A 373 -3.99 19.40 11.46
C PHE A 373 -4.83 18.41 12.28
N ASN A 374 -5.90 18.90 12.87
CA ASN A 374 -6.96 18.13 13.54
C ASN A 374 -8.33 18.73 13.22
N ALA A 375 -9.38 18.22 13.83
CA ALA A 375 -10.76 18.67 13.58
C ALA A 375 -11.01 20.15 13.93
N ALA A 376 -10.22 20.76 14.83
CA ALA A 376 -10.33 22.16 15.23
C ALA A 376 -9.48 23.09 14.37
N THR A 377 -8.60 22.57 13.51
CA THR A 377 -7.67 23.37 12.71
C THR A 377 -8.43 24.06 11.55
N THR A 378 -8.44 25.38 11.54
CA THR A 378 -9.04 26.16 10.44
C THR A 378 -8.11 26.13 9.21
N THR A 379 -8.70 26.27 8.03
CA THR A 379 -7.94 26.35 6.76
C THR A 379 -6.91 27.50 6.78
N ALA A 380 -7.27 28.65 7.36
CA ALA A 380 -6.38 29.80 7.48
C ALA A 380 -5.16 29.51 8.38
N HIS A 381 -5.38 28.83 9.51
CA HIS A 381 -4.30 28.44 10.41
C HIS A 381 -3.37 27.41 9.75
N LEU A 382 -3.94 26.42 9.07
CA LEU A 382 -3.16 25.41 8.33
C LEU A 382 -2.35 26.06 7.19
N ALA A 383 -2.95 27.01 6.46
CA ALA A 383 -2.28 27.76 5.42
C ALA A 383 -1.10 28.57 5.95
N GLN A 384 -1.26 29.24 7.09
CA GLN A 384 -0.18 29.98 7.75
C GLN A 384 0.96 29.05 8.18
N ALA A 385 0.63 27.88 8.75
CA ALA A 385 1.62 26.89 9.14
C ALA A 385 2.40 26.34 7.93
N ILE A 386 1.73 26.07 6.80
CA ILE A 386 2.38 25.67 5.55
C ILE A 386 3.27 26.82 5.02
N ALA A 387 2.80 28.06 5.06
CA ALA A 387 3.59 29.20 4.63
C ALA A 387 4.89 29.31 5.42
N SER A 388 4.83 29.22 6.75
CA SER A 388 6.00 29.33 7.62
C SER A 388 6.97 28.18 7.49
N ASN A 389 6.49 26.93 7.31
CA ASN A 389 7.33 25.73 7.31
C ASN A 389 7.77 25.27 5.92
N TRP A 390 7.16 25.80 4.85
CA TRP A 390 7.41 25.30 3.50
C TRP A 390 7.74 26.39 2.49
N LEU A 391 7.00 27.51 2.51
CA LEU A 391 7.22 28.60 1.55
C LEU A 391 8.30 29.58 2.01
N ALA A 392 8.39 29.82 3.33
CA ALA A 392 9.38 30.73 3.91
C ALA A 392 10.80 30.22 3.64
N GLU A 393 11.74 31.16 3.42
CA GLU A 393 13.16 30.88 3.22
C GLU A 393 13.45 29.80 2.17
N HIS A 394 12.57 29.64 1.20
CA HIS A 394 12.67 28.62 0.15
C HIS A 394 12.81 27.18 0.66
N GLN A 395 12.20 26.83 1.80
CA GLN A 395 12.26 25.46 2.37
C GLN A 395 11.81 24.40 1.37
N HIS A 396 10.87 24.72 0.48
CA HIS A 396 10.42 23.87 -0.63
C HIS A 396 11.53 23.45 -1.62
N ARG A 397 12.72 24.00 -1.52
CA ARG A 397 13.90 23.64 -2.32
C ARG A 397 14.93 22.84 -1.53
N ARG A 398 14.74 22.66 -0.23
CA ARG A 398 15.72 22.02 0.65
C ARG A 398 15.41 20.56 0.85
N VAL A 399 16.34 19.69 0.48
CA VAL A 399 16.30 18.27 0.84
C VAL A 399 16.76 18.15 2.28
N LEU A 400 15.86 17.75 3.18
CA LEU A 400 16.20 17.51 4.57
C LEU A 400 16.92 16.17 4.73
N PRO A 401 17.89 16.07 5.66
CA PRO A 401 18.62 14.83 5.89
C PRO A 401 17.68 13.73 6.40
N LEU A 402 17.87 12.51 5.87
CA LEU A 402 17.21 11.30 6.32
C LEU A 402 18.18 10.50 7.19
N ASP A 403 17.81 10.28 8.44
CA ASP A 403 18.52 9.35 9.33
C ASP A 403 18.31 7.92 8.83
N ARG A 404 19.35 7.34 8.24
CA ARG A 404 19.29 5.99 7.65
C ARG A 404 19.14 4.90 8.70
N VAL A 405 19.67 5.10 9.91
CA VAL A 405 19.59 4.11 10.99
C VAL A 405 18.16 4.08 11.52
N ALA A 406 17.58 5.24 11.81
CA ALA A 406 16.19 5.35 12.24
C ALA A 406 15.21 4.91 11.15
N PHE A 407 15.56 5.06 9.86
CA PHE A 407 14.73 4.65 8.73
C PHE A 407 14.87 3.17 8.36
N GLU A 408 15.94 2.48 8.79
CA GLU A 408 16.21 1.07 8.44
C GLU A 408 14.99 0.14 8.66
N PRO A 409 14.23 0.21 9.78
CA PRO A 409 13.04 -0.62 10.00
C PRO A 409 11.92 -0.42 8.98
N HIS A 410 11.94 0.67 8.24
CA HIS A 410 10.96 1.02 7.20
C HIS A 410 11.43 0.63 5.79
N THR A 411 12.65 0.12 5.65
CA THR A 411 13.17 -0.40 4.39
C THR A 411 12.74 -1.84 4.16
N ALA A 412 12.74 -2.28 2.90
CA ALA A 412 12.45 -3.68 2.55
C ALA A 412 13.44 -4.64 3.21
N ALA A 413 14.72 -4.27 3.30
CA ALA A 413 15.75 -5.05 3.99
C ALA A 413 15.48 -5.17 5.50
N GLY A 414 15.18 -4.05 6.16
CA GLY A 414 14.85 -4.02 7.59
C GLY A 414 13.60 -4.83 7.90
N GLN A 415 12.55 -4.66 7.11
CA GLN A 415 11.31 -5.42 7.31
C GLN A 415 11.45 -6.92 7.03
N ALA A 416 12.29 -7.31 6.07
CA ALA A 416 12.60 -8.73 5.85
C ALA A 416 13.28 -9.35 7.08
N LYS A 417 14.25 -8.64 7.70
CA LYS A 417 14.88 -9.07 8.97
C LYS A 417 13.86 -9.24 10.09
N ILE A 418 12.99 -8.24 10.26
CA ILE A 418 11.93 -8.24 11.29
C ILE A 418 10.96 -9.41 11.06
N LEU A 419 10.51 -9.62 9.81
CA LEU A 419 9.62 -10.73 9.45
C LEU A 419 10.27 -12.08 9.71
N VAL A 420 11.51 -12.31 9.25
CA VAL A 420 12.23 -13.58 9.44
C VAL A 420 12.41 -13.89 10.92
N ALA A 421 12.79 -12.89 11.73
CA ALA A 421 12.91 -13.04 13.18
C ALA A 421 11.57 -13.41 13.84
N PHE A 422 10.48 -12.77 13.41
CA PHE A 422 9.14 -13.08 13.90
C PHE A 422 8.73 -14.52 13.55
N LEU A 423 8.88 -14.93 12.29
CA LEU A 423 8.54 -16.28 11.83
C LEU A 423 9.34 -17.34 12.59
N ARG A 424 10.66 -17.17 12.72
CA ARG A 424 11.54 -18.10 13.46
C ARG A 424 11.12 -18.25 14.93
N ARG A 425 10.83 -17.14 15.60
CA ARG A 425 10.36 -17.15 17.01
C ARG A 425 9.04 -17.90 17.16
N CYS A 426 8.09 -17.69 16.24
CA CYS A 426 6.79 -18.39 16.30
C CYS A 426 6.95 -19.89 16.02
N LEU A 427 7.80 -20.28 15.07
CA LEU A 427 8.06 -21.66 14.72
C LEU A 427 8.74 -22.42 15.87
N SER A 428 9.74 -21.82 16.54
CA SER A 428 10.39 -22.45 17.71
C SER A 428 9.48 -22.61 18.92
N ALA A 429 8.39 -21.87 19.04
CA ALA A 429 7.40 -22.02 20.10
C ALA A 429 6.34 -23.11 19.81
N HIS A 430 6.29 -23.64 18.59
CA HIS A 430 5.33 -24.64 18.15
C HIS A 430 5.98 -26.01 17.86
N GLY A 431 7.30 -26.10 17.87
CA GLY A 431 8.07 -27.35 17.81
C GLY A 431 8.48 -27.81 19.19
#